data_23a312eba8f062a05c6f4a0d300ae653
#
_entry.id   23a312eba8f062a05c6f4a0d300ae653
#
_cell.length_a   1.000
_cell.length_b   1.000
_cell.length_c   1.000
_cell.angle_alpha   90.00
_cell.angle_beta   90.00
_cell.angle_gamma   90.00
#
_symmetry.space_group_name_H-M   'P 1'
#
loop_
_entity.id
_entity.type
_entity.pdbx_description
1 polymer ?
#
loop_
_entity_poly.entity_id
_entity_poly.type
_entity_poly.pdbx_seq_one_letter_code
_entity_poly.pdbx_strand_id
1 'polypeptide(L)'
;MPKYVIEREIPGVGSSSAEELKNISVTSCNVLRNMGPEIIWQHSYVTKDKIYCVYIAPNEEMVREHAVQGGFPANSVSEVASIIDPATSE
;
A
#
# COMPACT_ATOMS: atom_id res chain seq x y z
N MET A 1 -3.32 14.66 -6.66
CA MET A 1 -2.70 14.25 -5.39
C MET A 1 -1.52 13.33 -5.65
N PRO A 2 -0.49 13.36 -4.81
CA PRO A 2 0.66 12.48 -4.99
C PRO A 2 0.32 11.00 -4.88
N LYS A 3 1.14 10.18 -5.53
CA LYS A 3 1.08 8.74 -5.43
C LYS A 3 2.26 8.25 -4.60
N TYR A 4 2.03 7.26 -3.75
CA TYR A 4 3.04 6.70 -2.86
C TYR A 4 3.18 5.20 -3.05
N VAL A 5 4.41 4.70 -2.96
CA VAL A 5 4.70 3.27 -2.91
C VAL A 5 5.23 2.95 -1.52
N ILE A 6 4.62 1.96 -0.87
CA ILE A 6 4.99 1.54 0.47
C ILE A 6 5.56 0.13 0.38
N GLU A 7 6.76 -0.06 0.95
CA GLU A 7 7.35 -1.38 1.11
C GLU A 7 7.08 -1.86 2.53
N ARG A 8 6.51 -3.06 2.64
CA ARG A 8 6.20 -3.71 3.91
C ARG A 8 6.91 -5.05 3.97
N GLU A 9 7.80 -5.22 4.94
CA GLU A 9 8.48 -6.50 5.16
C GLU A 9 7.61 -7.39 6.04
N ILE A 10 7.10 -8.47 5.45
CA ILE A 10 6.24 -9.43 6.13
C ILE A 10 6.74 -10.83 5.73
N PRO A 11 7.70 -11.40 6.47
CA PRO A 11 8.27 -12.69 6.11
C PRO A 11 7.20 -13.76 5.90
N GLY A 12 7.31 -14.50 4.79
CA GLY A 12 6.40 -15.58 4.47
C GLY A 12 5.04 -15.17 3.90
N VAL A 13 4.80 -13.89 3.71
CA VAL A 13 3.49 -13.40 3.24
C VAL A 13 3.07 -13.98 1.90
N GLY A 14 4.02 -14.32 1.04
CA GLY A 14 3.74 -14.92 -0.26
C GLY A 14 3.08 -16.30 -0.18
N SER A 15 3.18 -16.97 0.97
CA SER A 15 2.54 -18.27 1.22
C SER A 15 1.18 -18.13 1.91
N SER A 16 0.67 -16.93 2.09
CA SER A 16 -0.62 -16.68 2.71
C SER A 16 -1.75 -17.24 1.85
N SER A 17 -2.78 -17.76 2.52
CA SER A 17 -3.97 -18.24 1.83
C SER A 17 -4.78 -17.08 1.24
N ALA A 18 -5.68 -17.39 0.30
CA ALA A 18 -6.58 -16.38 -0.25
C ALA A 18 -7.43 -15.74 0.85
N GLU A 19 -7.83 -16.51 1.86
CA GLU A 19 -8.61 -15.99 2.99
C GLU A 19 -7.78 -15.03 3.85
N GLU A 20 -6.52 -15.37 4.13
CA GLU A 20 -5.62 -14.49 4.88
C GLU A 20 -5.39 -13.16 4.14
N LEU A 21 -5.18 -13.21 2.83
CA LEU A 21 -5.02 -12.01 2.02
C LEU A 21 -6.31 -11.19 1.98
N LYS A 22 -7.46 -11.87 1.94
CA LYS A 22 -8.76 -11.19 2.04
C LYS A 22 -8.90 -10.45 3.36
N ASN A 23 -8.50 -11.06 4.46
CA ASN A 23 -8.60 -10.45 5.79
C ASN A 23 -7.71 -9.21 5.89
N ILE A 24 -6.51 -9.26 5.33
CA ILE A 24 -5.62 -8.09 5.24
C ILE A 24 -6.32 -6.98 4.48
N SER A 25 -6.92 -7.29 3.35
CA SER A 25 -7.62 -6.31 2.50
C SER A 25 -8.84 -5.72 3.21
N VAL A 26 -9.61 -6.53 3.92
CA VAL A 26 -10.76 -6.05 4.71
C VAL A 26 -10.31 -5.07 5.79
N THR A 27 -9.24 -5.41 6.51
CA THR A 27 -8.68 -4.52 7.54
C THR A 27 -8.27 -3.17 6.93
N SER A 28 -7.56 -3.21 5.81
CA SER A 28 -7.14 -2.00 5.10
C SER A 28 -8.34 -1.15 4.68
N CYS A 29 -9.36 -1.77 4.08
CA CYS A 29 -10.56 -1.05 3.65
C CYS A 29 -11.31 -0.42 4.82
N ASN A 30 -11.37 -1.09 5.96
CA ASN A 30 -12.02 -0.54 7.15
C ASN A 30 -11.28 0.69 7.66
N VAL A 31 -9.96 0.66 7.69
CA VAL A 31 -9.13 1.81 8.07
C VAL A 31 -9.35 2.97 7.11
N LEU A 32 -9.37 2.69 5.80
CA LEU A 32 -9.58 3.73 4.79
C LEU A 32 -10.93 4.44 4.96
N ARG A 33 -11.99 3.69 5.28
CA ARG A 33 -13.31 4.30 5.53
C ARG A 33 -13.28 5.25 6.72
N ASN A 34 -12.52 4.91 7.75
CA ASN A 34 -12.39 5.75 8.93
C ASN A 34 -11.53 6.99 8.69
N MET A 35 -10.60 6.92 7.76
CA MET A 35 -9.69 8.03 7.44
C MET A 35 -10.29 9.04 6.46
N GLY A 36 -11.37 8.67 5.78
CA GLY A 36 -12.06 9.56 4.86
C GLY A 36 -11.64 9.35 3.40
N PRO A 37 -12.20 10.15 2.46
CA PRO A 37 -12.08 9.90 1.02
C PRO A 37 -10.76 10.35 0.39
N GLU A 38 -9.90 11.04 1.11
CA GLU A 38 -8.68 11.63 0.54
C GLU A 38 -7.57 10.61 0.29
N ILE A 39 -7.61 9.46 0.98
CA ILE A 39 -6.62 8.40 0.77
C ILE A 39 -7.27 7.26 -0.02
N ILE A 40 -6.61 6.84 -1.10
CA ILE A 40 -7.12 5.82 -2.00
C ILE A 40 -6.08 4.73 -2.15
N TRP A 41 -6.44 3.51 -1.81
CA TRP A 41 -5.62 2.33 -2.07
C TRP A 41 -5.93 1.84 -3.47
N GLN A 42 -4.93 1.82 -4.33
CA GLN A 42 -5.10 1.38 -5.72
C GLN A 42 -4.94 -0.13 -5.86
N HIS A 43 -3.81 -0.65 -5.40
CA HIS A 43 -3.53 -2.09 -5.42
C HIS A 43 -2.25 -2.36 -4.63
N SER A 44 -1.96 -3.65 -4.43
CA SER A 44 -0.73 -4.10 -3.80
C SER A 44 -0.17 -5.30 -4.55
N TYR A 45 1.15 -5.43 -4.52
CA TYR A 45 1.86 -6.61 -5.03
C TYR A 45 2.32 -7.43 -3.85
N VAL A 46 1.93 -8.69 -3.80
CA VAL A 46 2.38 -9.63 -2.77
C VAL A 46 3.53 -10.44 -3.34
N THR A 47 4.70 -10.34 -2.74
CA THR A 47 5.87 -11.13 -3.11
C THR A 47 6.13 -12.17 -2.03
N LYS A 48 7.25 -12.89 -2.13
CA LYS A 48 7.56 -13.97 -1.18
C LYS A 48 7.56 -13.48 0.27
N ASP A 49 8.20 -12.36 0.54
CA ASP A 49 8.42 -11.86 1.90
C ASP A 49 8.06 -10.40 2.09
N LYS A 50 7.43 -9.76 1.09
CA LYS A 50 7.09 -8.34 1.13
C LYS A 50 5.77 -8.06 0.44
N ILE A 51 5.14 -6.96 0.83
CA ILE A 51 4.01 -6.39 0.10
C ILE A 51 4.41 -4.98 -0.31
N TYR A 52 4.17 -4.65 -1.57
CA TYR A 52 4.35 -3.30 -2.12
C TYR A 52 2.97 -2.72 -2.39
N CYS A 53 2.60 -1.67 -1.69
CA CYS A 53 1.28 -1.05 -1.78
C CYS A 53 1.35 0.29 -2.50
N VAL A 54 0.36 0.57 -3.34
CA VAL A 54 0.26 1.81 -4.08
C VAL A 54 -0.96 2.59 -3.59
N TYR A 55 -0.72 3.81 -3.10
CA TYR A 55 -1.76 4.71 -2.59
C TYR A 55 -1.71 6.07 -3.26
N ILE A 56 -2.86 6.73 -3.33
CA ILE A 56 -2.94 8.15 -3.63
C ILE A 56 -3.40 8.83 -2.36
N ALA A 57 -2.68 9.86 -1.93
CA ALA A 57 -2.98 10.59 -0.69
C ALA A 57 -2.42 12.01 -0.76
N PRO A 58 -2.94 12.95 0.05
CA PRO A 58 -2.44 14.33 0.06
C PRO A 58 -1.00 14.46 0.54
N ASN A 59 -0.55 13.58 1.45
CA ASN A 59 0.78 13.66 2.04
C ASN A 59 1.21 12.30 2.58
N GLU A 60 2.50 12.19 2.91
CA GLU A 60 3.10 10.96 3.44
C GLU A 60 2.54 10.61 4.82
N GLU A 61 2.28 11.62 5.66
CA GLU A 61 1.78 11.40 7.01
C GLU A 61 0.46 10.62 7.01
N MET A 62 -0.42 10.91 6.07
CA MET A 62 -1.69 10.19 5.97
C MET A 62 -1.47 8.73 5.61
N VAL A 63 -0.51 8.45 4.74
CA VAL A 63 -0.14 7.08 4.37
C VAL A 63 0.41 6.32 5.58
N ARG A 64 1.29 6.96 6.36
CA ARG A 64 1.84 6.36 7.58
C ARG A 64 0.78 6.15 8.65
N GLU A 65 -0.17 7.06 8.76
CA GLU A 65 -1.28 6.93 9.70
C GLU A 65 -2.16 5.72 9.35
N HIS A 66 -2.40 5.48 8.07
CA HIS A 66 -3.10 4.28 7.61
C HIS A 66 -2.40 3.02 8.10
N ALA A 67 -1.07 2.98 7.98
CA ALA A 67 -0.28 1.84 8.43
C ALA A 67 -0.40 1.63 9.93
N VAL A 68 -0.35 2.71 10.71
CA VAL A 68 -0.49 2.65 12.17
C VAL A 68 -1.86 2.13 12.56
N GLN A 69 -2.92 2.68 11.99
CA GLN A 69 -4.28 2.26 12.32
C GLN A 69 -4.58 0.81 11.94
N GLY A 70 -4.00 0.35 10.82
CA GLY A 70 -4.19 -1.02 10.36
C GLY A 70 -3.27 -2.03 11.02
N GLY A 71 -2.25 -1.57 11.76
CA GLY A 71 -1.25 -2.44 12.34
C GLY A 71 -0.30 -3.03 11.28
N PHE A 72 -0.14 -2.35 10.16
CA PHE A 72 0.74 -2.79 9.08
C PHE A 72 2.15 -2.20 9.23
N PRO A 73 3.21 -2.96 8.92
CA PRO A 73 4.54 -2.37 8.86
C PRO A 73 4.63 -1.40 7.67
N ALA A 74 5.45 -0.36 7.83
CA ALA A 74 5.75 0.60 6.77
C ALA A 74 7.25 0.84 6.78
N ASN A 75 8.00 -0.13 6.23
CA ASN A 75 9.46 -0.08 6.21
C ASN A 75 9.99 1.05 5.35
N SER A 76 9.28 1.37 4.28
CA SER A 76 9.65 2.45 3.37
C SER A 76 8.39 3.04 2.76
N VAL A 77 8.34 4.37 2.71
CA VAL A 77 7.27 5.11 2.02
C VAL A 77 7.96 6.07 1.06
N SER A 78 7.66 5.96 -0.22
CA SER A 78 8.29 6.78 -1.25
C SER A 78 7.23 7.46 -2.11
N GLU A 79 7.37 8.76 -2.30
CA GLU A 79 6.53 9.49 -3.24
C GLU A 79 6.98 9.15 -4.66
N VAL A 80 6.03 8.85 -5.53
CA VAL A 80 6.30 8.54 -6.94
C VAL A 80 6.60 9.85 -7.67
N ALA A 81 7.80 9.96 -8.24
CA ALA A 81 8.18 11.13 -9.02
C ALA A 81 7.64 11.06 -10.46
N SER A 82 7.72 9.88 -11.07
CA SER A 82 7.19 9.66 -12.42
C SER A 82 7.02 8.17 -12.65
N ILE A 83 6.27 7.84 -13.70
CA ILE A 83 6.06 6.46 -14.13
C ILE A 83 6.65 6.33 -15.53
N ILE A 84 7.46 5.31 -15.74
CA ILE A 84 8.01 5.00 -17.06
C ILE A 84 7.51 3.63 -17.49
N ASP A 85 7.34 3.48 -18.79
CA ASP A 85 6.90 2.23 -19.40
C ASP A 85 7.48 2.15 -20.83
N PRO A 86 7.18 1.09 -21.60
CA PRO A 86 7.73 0.98 -22.97
C PRO A 86 7.43 2.19 -23.86
N ALA A 87 6.30 2.85 -23.69
CA ALA A 87 5.96 4.05 -24.46
C ALA A 87 6.91 5.21 -24.17
N THR A 88 7.52 5.24 -23.00
CA THR A 88 8.48 6.27 -22.63
C THR A 88 9.72 6.24 -23.54
N SER A 89 10.00 5.09 -24.15
CA SER A 89 11.15 4.94 -25.05
C SER A 89 10.94 5.55 -26.44
N GLU A 90 9.74 6.00 -26.76
CA GLU A 90 9.36 6.54 -28.08
C GLU A 90 9.66 8.03 -28.25
#